data_934e681d7a2a2462161cc27b5ef50c8a
#
_entry.id   934e681d7a2a2462161cc27b5ef50c8a
#
_cell.length_a   1.000
_cell.length_b   1.000
_cell.length_c   1.000
_cell.angle_alpha   90.00
_cell.angle_beta   90.00
_cell.angle_gamma   90.00
#
_symmetry.space_group_name_H-M   'P 1'
#
loop_
_entity.id
_entity.type
_entity.pdbx_description
1 polymer ?
#
loop_
_entity_poly.entity_id
_entity_poly.type
_entity_poly.pdbx_seq_one_letter_code
_entity_poly.pdbx_strand_id
1 'polypeptide(L)'
;MPICKKCNKEFPSRIGNKTYHKRSYCLKCSPPGSGMGYEIRKATRKKEKIKEKKECPICGKFSTWTKNNVCSTCRMMWQRWKTKKRAVDMKGGKCCKCGETDMRVLTFHHLNVEDKEYNISNFYSRICWEKIVLEIEKYDLMCFNCHVRLHSEINRAKYSCIEQYYALT
;
A
#
# COMPACT_ATOMS: atom_id res chain seq x y z
N MET A 1 -4.08 -11.61 39.31
CA MET A 1 -3.49 -12.54 38.33
C MET A 1 -4.61 -13.38 37.73
N PRO A 2 -4.55 -13.77 36.43
CA PRO A 2 -5.60 -14.60 35.86
C PRO A 2 -5.56 -16.02 36.44
N ILE A 3 -6.74 -16.64 36.54
CA ILE A 3 -6.92 -18.00 37.08
C ILE A 3 -7.06 -18.98 35.89
N CYS A 4 -6.33 -20.07 35.92
CA CYS A 4 -6.37 -21.10 34.88
C CYS A 4 -7.69 -21.89 34.94
N LYS A 5 -8.47 -21.90 33.85
CA LYS A 5 -9.77 -22.60 33.77
C LYS A 5 -9.66 -24.12 33.86
N LYS A 6 -8.45 -24.72 33.74
CA LYS A 6 -8.27 -26.16 33.82
C LYS A 6 -7.81 -26.66 35.21
N CYS A 7 -6.91 -25.93 35.87
CA CYS A 7 -6.34 -26.36 37.16
C CYS A 7 -6.65 -25.37 38.31
N ASN A 8 -7.42 -24.34 38.07
CA ASN A 8 -7.81 -23.29 39.01
C ASN A 8 -6.65 -22.59 39.76
N LYS A 9 -5.42 -22.69 39.21
CA LYS A 9 -4.25 -21.99 39.79
C LYS A 9 -4.04 -20.66 39.15
N GLU A 10 -3.62 -19.71 39.92
CA GLU A 10 -3.18 -18.41 39.41
C GLU A 10 -1.94 -18.55 38.55
N PHE A 11 -1.82 -17.75 37.50
CA PHE A 11 -0.62 -17.71 36.65
C PHE A 11 -0.26 -16.27 36.25
N PRO A 12 1.02 -15.97 36.03
CA PRO A 12 1.45 -14.64 35.68
C PRO A 12 0.94 -14.24 34.29
N SER A 13 0.41 -13.01 34.18
CA SER A 13 0.01 -12.43 32.89
C SER A 13 1.20 -12.03 32.02
N ARG A 14 2.41 -12.05 32.56
CA ARG A 14 3.65 -11.66 31.91
C ARG A 14 4.77 -12.63 32.23
N ILE A 15 5.50 -13.12 31.23
CA ILE A 15 6.70 -13.94 31.38
C ILE A 15 7.75 -13.37 30.43
N GLY A 16 8.80 -12.77 31.02
CA GLY A 16 9.78 -12.00 30.26
C GLY A 16 9.12 -10.82 29.52
N ASN A 17 9.47 -10.62 28.26
CA ASN A 17 8.93 -9.53 27.43
C ASN A 17 7.58 -9.88 26.75
N LYS A 18 7.01 -11.08 26.99
CA LYS A 18 5.75 -11.51 26.37
C LYS A 18 4.58 -11.34 27.34
N THR A 19 3.53 -10.69 26.88
CA THR A 19 2.32 -10.41 27.62
C THR A 19 1.23 -11.42 27.26
N TYR A 20 0.64 -12.06 28.27
CA TYR A 20 -0.36 -13.13 28.09
C TYR A 20 -1.75 -12.76 28.63
N HIS A 21 -2.13 -11.48 28.52
CA HIS A 21 -3.39 -10.94 29.09
C HIS A 21 -4.67 -11.68 28.68
N LYS A 22 -4.63 -12.39 27.56
CA LYS A 22 -5.83 -13.06 27.01
C LYS A 22 -5.79 -14.58 27.15
N ARG A 23 -4.87 -15.14 27.95
CA ARG A 23 -4.84 -16.61 28.15
C ARG A 23 -5.87 -17.01 29.21
N SER A 24 -6.63 -18.04 28.88
CA SER A 24 -7.56 -18.70 29.83
C SER A 24 -6.93 -19.88 30.57
N TYR A 25 -5.70 -20.28 30.21
CA TYR A 25 -5.00 -21.45 30.75
C TYR A 25 -3.54 -21.12 31.06
N CYS A 26 -3.00 -21.65 32.14
CA CYS A 26 -1.59 -21.53 32.48
C CYS A 26 -0.68 -22.29 31.49
N LEU A 27 0.63 -22.01 31.53
CA LEU A 27 1.60 -22.63 30.62
C LEU A 27 1.73 -24.16 30.80
N LYS A 28 1.46 -24.67 31.99
CA LYS A 28 1.44 -26.12 32.24
C LYS A 28 0.23 -26.79 31.59
N CYS A 29 -0.94 -26.17 31.65
CA CYS A 29 -2.17 -26.73 31.07
C CYS A 29 -2.32 -26.51 29.58
N SER A 30 -1.66 -25.48 29.05
CA SER A 30 -1.61 -25.17 27.63
C SER A 30 -0.26 -24.53 27.28
N PRO A 31 0.79 -25.35 27.07
CA PRO A 31 2.12 -24.85 26.68
C PRO A 31 2.09 -24.12 25.34
N PRO A 32 3.04 -23.24 25.08
CA PRO A 32 3.18 -22.59 23.79
C PRO A 32 3.33 -23.65 22.69
N GLY A 33 2.51 -23.57 21.65
CA GLY A 33 2.52 -24.55 20.55
C GLY A 33 1.66 -25.81 20.78
N SER A 34 0.98 -25.96 21.93
CA SER A 34 0.12 -27.12 22.21
C SER A 34 -1.13 -27.26 21.31
N GLY A 35 -1.30 -26.45 20.29
CA GLY A 35 -2.38 -26.54 19.29
C GLY A 35 -3.79 -26.20 19.79
N MET A 36 -4.03 -26.24 21.10
CA MET A 36 -5.37 -26.06 21.64
C MET A 36 -6.01 -24.71 21.26
N GLY A 37 -5.22 -23.63 21.22
CA GLY A 37 -5.69 -22.33 20.71
C GLY A 37 -5.79 -22.29 19.17
N TYR A 38 -5.01 -23.11 18.48
CA TYR A 38 -5.02 -23.21 17.02
C TYR A 38 -6.22 -24.05 16.54
N GLU A 39 -6.53 -25.16 17.19
CA GLU A 39 -7.69 -26.00 16.85
C GLU A 39 -9.03 -25.27 17.11
N ILE A 40 -9.15 -24.51 18.19
CA ILE A 40 -10.33 -23.67 18.43
C ILE A 40 -10.47 -22.60 17.35
N ARG A 41 -9.37 -21.96 16.94
CA ARG A 41 -9.38 -20.97 15.82
C ARG A 41 -9.67 -21.64 14.47
N LYS A 42 -9.23 -22.87 14.26
CA LYS A 42 -9.55 -23.65 13.06
C LYS A 42 -11.03 -24.05 13.04
N ALA A 43 -11.58 -24.49 14.17
CA ALA A 43 -12.99 -24.84 14.30
C ALA A 43 -13.92 -23.64 14.14
N THR A 44 -13.55 -22.46 14.67
CA THR A 44 -14.29 -21.21 14.47
C THR A 44 -14.14 -20.67 13.06
N ARG A 45 -12.97 -20.80 12.40
CA ARG A 45 -12.80 -20.45 10.98
C ARG A 45 -13.56 -21.36 10.02
N LYS A 46 -13.75 -22.65 10.34
CA LYS A 46 -14.57 -23.58 9.54
C LYS A 46 -16.07 -23.23 9.55
N LYS A 47 -16.54 -22.47 10.54
CA LYS A 47 -17.90 -21.93 10.58
C LYS A 47 -18.04 -20.59 9.86
N GLU A 48 -16.94 -20.00 9.34
CA GLU A 48 -17.04 -18.85 8.44
C GLU A 48 -17.75 -19.32 7.17
N LYS A 49 -18.93 -18.76 6.93
CA LYS A 49 -19.75 -18.98 5.72
C LYS A 49 -18.88 -19.00 4.49
N ILE A 50 -18.95 -20.07 3.71
CA ILE A 50 -18.38 -20.13 2.36
C ILE A 50 -18.97 -18.94 1.61
N LYS A 51 -18.19 -17.88 1.47
CA LYS A 51 -18.65 -16.70 0.73
C LYS A 51 -18.71 -17.09 -0.73
N GLU A 52 -19.90 -17.09 -1.30
CA GLU A 52 -20.09 -17.32 -2.71
C GLU A 52 -19.19 -16.37 -3.50
N LYS A 53 -18.48 -16.93 -4.49
CA LYS A 53 -17.73 -16.12 -5.44
C LYS A 53 -18.73 -15.49 -6.41
N LYS A 54 -18.68 -14.17 -6.56
CA LYS A 54 -19.51 -13.44 -7.54
C LYS A 54 -18.61 -12.80 -8.59
N GLU A 55 -19.15 -12.53 -9.73
CA GLU A 55 -18.45 -11.86 -10.81
C GLU A 55 -18.29 -10.37 -10.52
N CYS A 56 -17.09 -9.84 -10.73
CA CYS A 56 -16.81 -8.43 -10.56
C CYS A 56 -17.35 -7.63 -11.76
N PRO A 57 -18.25 -6.65 -11.58
CA PRO A 57 -18.83 -5.89 -12.69
C PRO A 57 -17.81 -5.04 -13.47
N ILE A 58 -16.59 -4.84 -12.93
CA ILE A 58 -15.55 -4.05 -13.59
C ILE A 58 -14.63 -4.92 -14.44
N CYS A 59 -14.21 -6.11 -13.95
CA CYS A 59 -13.20 -6.93 -14.62
C CYS A 59 -13.66 -8.35 -14.96
N GLY A 60 -14.91 -8.73 -14.67
CA GLY A 60 -15.47 -10.05 -14.93
C GLY A 60 -14.89 -11.19 -14.07
N LYS A 61 -13.88 -10.95 -13.22
CA LYS A 61 -13.26 -12.00 -12.43
C LYS A 61 -14.11 -12.40 -11.23
N PHE A 62 -14.23 -13.70 -11.01
CA PHE A 62 -14.88 -14.23 -9.81
C PHE A 62 -14.02 -14.04 -8.58
N SER A 63 -14.53 -13.38 -7.55
CA SER A 63 -13.81 -13.16 -6.29
C SER A 63 -14.74 -13.20 -5.09
N THR A 64 -14.15 -13.45 -3.91
CA THR A 64 -14.83 -13.29 -2.63
C THR A 64 -14.87 -11.82 -2.27
N TRP A 65 -16.04 -11.33 -1.92
CA TRP A 65 -16.45 -9.93 -1.92
C TRP A 65 -15.92 -9.06 -0.81
N THR A 66 -15.62 -7.84 -1.19
CA THR A 66 -15.64 -6.67 -0.32
C THR A 66 -16.92 -5.86 -0.55
N LYS A 67 -17.24 -4.89 0.34
CA LYS A 67 -18.38 -3.96 0.18
C LYS A 67 -18.52 -3.51 -1.29
N ASN A 68 -19.76 -3.38 -1.77
CA ASN A 68 -20.15 -2.86 -3.08
C ASN A 68 -19.89 -3.75 -4.31
N ASN A 69 -19.83 -5.06 -4.13
CA ASN A 69 -19.75 -6.00 -5.25
C ASN A 69 -18.57 -5.80 -6.23
N VAL A 70 -17.48 -5.20 -5.82
CA VAL A 70 -16.27 -5.00 -6.63
C VAL A 70 -15.10 -5.80 -6.05
N CYS A 71 -14.32 -6.50 -6.84
CA CYS A 71 -13.17 -7.26 -6.36
C CYS A 71 -12.11 -6.34 -5.72
N SER A 72 -11.30 -6.88 -4.81
CA SER A 72 -10.29 -6.10 -4.07
C SER A 72 -9.34 -5.35 -4.99
N THR A 73 -8.93 -5.97 -6.10
CA THR A 73 -8.02 -5.37 -7.08
C THR A 73 -8.65 -4.15 -7.75
N CYS A 74 -9.86 -4.28 -8.28
CA CYS A 74 -10.55 -3.16 -8.93
C CYS A 74 -10.85 -2.04 -7.93
N ARG A 75 -11.20 -2.37 -6.68
CA ARG A 75 -11.40 -1.38 -5.64
C ARG A 75 -10.11 -0.62 -5.32
N MET A 76 -8.97 -1.31 -5.22
CA MET A 76 -7.68 -0.66 -5.00
C MET A 76 -7.27 0.22 -6.18
N MET A 77 -7.47 -0.24 -7.41
CA MET A 77 -7.22 0.56 -8.61
C MET A 77 -8.09 1.83 -8.63
N TRP A 78 -9.38 1.70 -8.32
CA TRP A 78 -10.28 2.85 -8.24
C TRP A 78 -9.86 3.85 -7.14
N GLN A 79 -9.46 3.37 -5.97
CA GLN A 79 -8.97 4.24 -4.90
C GLN A 79 -7.68 4.99 -5.32
N ARG A 80 -6.73 4.30 -5.95
CA ARG A 80 -5.52 4.91 -6.48
C ARG A 80 -5.85 5.99 -7.51
N TRP A 81 -6.73 5.66 -8.45
CA TRP A 81 -7.18 6.61 -9.47
C TRP A 81 -7.82 7.85 -8.86
N LYS A 82 -8.72 7.67 -7.91
CA LYS A 82 -9.36 8.78 -7.19
C LYS A 82 -8.36 9.67 -6.46
N THR A 83 -7.38 9.08 -5.77
CA THR A 83 -6.34 9.82 -5.08
C THR A 83 -5.45 10.57 -6.06
N LYS A 84 -5.03 9.91 -7.16
CA LYS A 84 -4.25 10.56 -8.23
C LYS A 84 -5.02 11.73 -8.82
N LYS A 85 -6.29 11.55 -9.17
CA LYS A 85 -7.13 12.63 -9.72
C LYS A 85 -7.16 13.84 -8.80
N ARG A 86 -7.44 13.62 -7.52
CA ARG A 86 -7.48 14.69 -6.53
C ARG A 86 -6.14 15.42 -6.39
N ALA A 87 -5.02 14.69 -6.45
CA ALA A 87 -3.68 15.27 -6.42
C ALA A 87 -3.35 16.08 -7.69
N VAL A 88 -3.74 15.58 -8.85
CA VAL A 88 -3.59 16.26 -10.14
C VAL A 88 -4.43 17.55 -10.17
N ASP A 89 -5.67 17.48 -9.71
CA ASP A 89 -6.57 18.65 -9.65
C ASP A 89 -5.98 19.77 -8.75
N MET A 90 -5.34 19.41 -7.62
CA MET A 90 -4.65 20.35 -6.73
C MET A 90 -3.47 21.07 -7.42
N LYS A 91 -2.79 20.43 -8.35
CA LYS A 91 -1.68 20.99 -9.13
C LYS A 91 -2.13 21.64 -10.45
N GLY A 92 -3.41 21.97 -10.58
CA GLY A 92 -3.97 22.66 -11.73
C GLY A 92 -4.30 21.77 -12.92
N GLY A 93 -4.26 20.44 -12.78
CA GLY A 93 -4.79 19.48 -13.74
C GLY A 93 -4.04 19.36 -15.07
N LYS A 94 -2.88 20.00 -15.23
CA LYS A 94 -2.13 20.04 -16.49
C LYS A 94 -0.62 20.00 -16.27
N CYS A 95 0.10 19.49 -17.27
CA CYS A 95 1.56 19.52 -17.30
C CYS A 95 2.07 20.96 -17.24
N CYS A 96 2.98 21.28 -16.32
CA CYS A 96 3.58 22.60 -16.16
C CYS A 96 4.47 23.02 -17.35
N LYS A 97 4.90 22.07 -18.21
CA LYS A 97 5.77 22.35 -19.37
C LYS A 97 5.03 22.46 -20.69
N CYS A 98 4.12 21.52 -21.01
CA CYS A 98 3.47 21.46 -22.32
C CYS A 98 1.94 21.62 -22.28
N GLY A 99 1.34 21.71 -21.08
CA GLY A 99 -0.10 21.87 -20.93
C GLY A 99 -0.92 20.58 -21.11
N GLU A 100 -0.31 19.42 -21.27
CA GLU A 100 -1.01 18.12 -21.38
C GLU A 100 -1.95 17.91 -20.19
N THR A 101 -3.19 17.49 -20.45
CA THR A 101 -4.25 17.32 -19.44
C THR A 101 -4.67 15.89 -19.21
N ASP A 102 -4.21 14.94 -20.04
CA ASP A 102 -4.57 13.54 -19.85
C ASP A 102 -3.96 12.99 -18.55
N MET A 103 -4.82 12.79 -17.57
CA MET A 103 -4.44 12.26 -16.25
C MET A 103 -3.68 10.93 -16.32
N ARG A 104 -3.84 10.13 -17.39
CA ARG A 104 -3.17 8.83 -17.56
C ARG A 104 -1.66 9.00 -17.74
N VAL A 105 -1.25 10.07 -18.44
CA VAL A 105 0.15 10.38 -18.74
C VAL A 105 0.77 11.41 -17.79
N LEU A 106 -0.03 12.06 -16.94
CA LEU A 106 0.48 12.96 -15.93
C LEU A 106 1.20 12.21 -14.80
N THR A 107 2.34 12.72 -14.39
CA THR A 107 3.19 12.21 -13.30
C THR A 107 3.68 13.36 -12.42
N PHE A 108 4.12 13.04 -11.22
CA PHE A 108 4.67 14.01 -10.28
C PHE A 108 6.20 13.90 -10.29
N HIS A 109 6.87 15.02 -10.49
CA HIS A 109 8.32 15.14 -10.47
C HIS A 109 8.78 15.85 -9.20
N HIS A 110 9.69 15.24 -8.45
CA HIS A 110 10.32 15.85 -7.28
C HIS A 110 11.20 17.02 -7.68
N LEU A 111 11.03 18.16 -7.03
CA LEU A 111 11.90 19.34 -7.25
C LEU A 111 13.31 19.07 -6.67
N ASN A 112 13.40 18.45 -5.50
CA ASN A 112 14.67 18.09 -4.87
C ASN A 112 14.69 16.60 -4.50
N VAL A 113 15.71 15.86 -4.95
CA VAL A 113 15.82 14.42 -4.69
C VAL A 113 16.09 14.13 -3.21
N GLU A 114 16.76 15.05 -2.50
CA GLU A 114 17.13 14.91 -1.08
C GLU A 114 15.93 15.06 -0.13
N ASP A 115 14.87 15.76 -0.54
CA ASP A 115 13.66 16.01 0.26
C ASP A 115 12.61 14.87 0.15
N LYS A 116 12.99 13.73 -0.42
CA LYS A 116 12.09 12.63 -0.68
C LYS A 116 11.81 11.80 0.57
N GLU A 117 10.76 12.12 1.31
CA GLU A 117 10.30 11.29 2.43
C GLU A 117 9.51 10.06 1.97
N TYR A 118 8.69 10.19 0.94
CA TYR A 118 7.80 9.12 0.47
C TYR A 118 7.77 8.99 -1.05
N ASN A 119 7.60 7.77 -1.54
CA ASN A 119 7.26 7.55 -2.95
C ASN A 119 5.77 7.82 -3.17
N ILE A 120 5.41 8.64 -4.17
CA ILE A 120 4.02 8.91 -4.57
C ILE A 120 3.25 7.63 -4.87
N SER A 121 3.91 6.61 -5.44
CA SER A 121 3.29 5.29 -5.65
C SER A 121 2.79 4.63 -4.36
N ASN A 122 3.32 4.98 -3.20
CA ASN A 122 2.91 4.48 -1.88
C ASN A 122 1.75 5.29 -1.26
N PHE A 123 1.45 6.50 -1.77
CA PHE A 123 0.35 7.35 -1.26
C PHE A 123 -1.03 6.69 -1.39
N TYR A 124 -1.16 5.75 -2.32
CA TYR A 124 -2.46 5.20 -2.67
C TYR A 124 -3.03 4.18 -1.69
N SER A 125 -2.29 3.77 -0.64
CA SER A 125 -2.74 2.63 0.14
C SER A 125 -2.88 2.83 1.64
N ARG A 126 -2.16 3.77 2.28
CA ARG A 126 -2.13 3.85 3.76
C ARG A 126 -1.86 5.23 4.35
N ILE A 127 -1.65 6.27 3.55
CA ILE A 127 -1.30 7.60 4.04
C ILE A 127 -2.55 8.47 4.09
N CYS A 128 -2.75 9.22 5.16
CA CYS A 128 -3.87 10.15 5.27
C CYS A 128 -3.71 11.32 4.29
N TRP A 129 -4.83 11.87 3.86
CA TRP A 129 -4.86 12.89 2.81
C TRP A 129 -4.03 14.14 3.17
N GLU A 130 -4.04 14.55 4.41
CA GLU A 130 -3.30 15.73 4.90
C GLU A 130 -1.80 15.61 4.67
N LYS A 131 -1.22 14.43 4.92
CA LYS A 131 0.20 14.14 4.63
C LYS A 131 0.50 14.14 3.13
N ILE A 132 -0.45 13.63 2.33
CA ILE A 132 -0.34 13.65 0.86
C ILE A 132 -0.29 15.09 0.35
N VAL A 133 -1.12 15.98 0.89
CA VAL A 133 -1.16 17.40 0.51
C VAL A 133 0.21 18.06 0.74
N LEU A 134 0.76 17.92 1.94
CA LEU A 134 2.06 18.49 2.29
C LEU A 134 3.19 17.98 1.38
N GLU A 135 3.13 16.72 1.03
CA GLU A 135 4.14 16.13 0.16
C GLU A 135 3.98 16.57 -1.30
N ILE A 136 2.73 16.63 -1.81
CA ILE A 136 2.44 17.06 -3.20
C ILE A 136 2.95 18.48 -3.48
N GLU A 137 3.01 19.35 -2.49
CA GLU A 137 3.56 20.71 -2.65
C GLU A 137 5.00 20.69 -3.14
N LYS A 138 5.79 19.69 -2.77
CA LYS A 138 7.19 19.50 -3.16
C LYS A 138 7.38 18.97 -4.60
N TYR A 139 6.30 18.74 -5.34
CA TYR A 139 6.34 18.15 -6.68
C TYR A 139 5.81 19.10 -7.76
N ASP A 140 6.38 19.00 -8.94
CA ASP A 140 5.80 19.53 -10.16
C ASP A 140 4.94 18.49 -10.87
N LEU A 141 3.83 18.93 -11.47
CA LEU A 141 2.99 18.07 -12.29
C LEU A 141 3.46 18.14 -13.74
N MET A 142 3.97 17.03 -14.26
CA MET A 142 4.48 16.92 -15.62
C MET A 142 3.84 15.75 -16.36
N CYS A 143 3.74 15.82 -17.69
CA CYS A 143 3.46 14.63 -18.46
C CYS A 143 4.71 13.73 -18.55
N PHE A 144 4.51 12.43 -18.82
CA PHE A 144 5.60 11.47 -18.90
C PHE A 144 6.70 11.88 -19.89
N ASN A 145 6.34 12.43 -21.05
CA ASN A 145 7.31 12.87 -22.05
C ASN A 145 8.17 14.03 -21.55
N CYS A 146 7.56 15.06 -20.93
CA CYS A 146 8.32 16.17 -20.35
C CYS A 146 9.21 15.72 -19.18
N HIS A 147 8.73 14.79 -18.37
CA HIS A 147 9.49 14.20 -17.27
C HIS A 147 10.72 13.45 -17.76
N VAL A 148 10.59 12.59 -18.80
CA VAL A 148 11.71 11.87 -19.41
C VAL A 148 12.71 12.83 -20.06
N ARG A 149 12.25 13.85 -20.78
CA ARG A 149 13.13 14.87 -21.37
C ARG A 149 13.95 15.59 -20.31
N LEU A 150 13.32 16.01 -19.21
CA LEU A 150 14.02 16.64 -18.11
C LEU A 150 15.12 15.76 -17.53
N HIS A 151 14.84 14.46 -17.30
CA HIS A 151 15.85 13.52 -16.82
C HIS A 151 16.95 13.23 -17.83
N SER A 152 16.64 13.23 -19.14
CA SER A 152 17.65 13.06 -20.18
C SER A 152 18.57 14.29 -20.28
N GLU A 153 18.08 15.48 -20.09
CA GLU A 153 18.88 16.71 -20.00
C GLU A 153 19.84 16.67 -18.81
N ILE A 154 19.34 16.27 -17.63
CA ILE A 154 20.16 16.10 -16.42
C ILE A 154 21.26 15.05 -16.64
N ASN A 155 20.98 14.00 -17.38
CA ASN A 155 21.95 12.93 -17.70
C ASN A 155 22.70 13.13 -19.02
N ARG A 156 22.60 14.30 -19.66
CA ARG A 156 23.18 14.59 -20.98
C ARG A 156 24.66 14.25 -21.09
N ALA A 157 25.43 14.45 -20.02
CA ALA A 157 26.85 14.08 -20.00
C ALA A 157 27.10 12.58 -20.25
N LYS A 158 26.23 11.70 -19.75
CA LYS A 158 26.31 10.25 -20.01
C LYS A 158 25.97 9.89 -21.45
N TYR A 159 24.96 10.55 -22.02
CA TYR A 159 24.54 10.28 -23.39
C TYR A 159 25.55 10.82 -24.41
N SER A 160 26.17 11.99 -24.16
CA SER A 160 27.19 12.55 -25.03
C SER A 160 28.43 11.64 -25.16
N CYS A 161 28.84 10.97 -24.08
CA CYS A 161 29.93 9.99 -24.12
C CYS A 161 29.58 8.78 -24.99
N ILE A 162 28.32 8.32 -24.94
CA ILE A 162 27.85 7.18 -25.75
C ILE A 162 27.76 7.60 -27.22
N GLU A 163 27.22 8.76 -27.53
CA GLU A 163 27.14 9.31 -28.89
C GLU A 163 28.54 9.49 -29.52
N GLN A 164 29.51 10.00 -28.75
CA GLN A 164 30.91 10.10 -29.21
C GLN A 164 31.54 8.72 -29.51
N TYR A 165 31.27 7.73 -28.65
CA TYR A 165 31.77 6.37 -28.88
C TYR A 165 31.22 5.77 -30.17
N TYR A 166 29.90 5.88 -30.42
CA TYR A 166 29.30 5.36 -31.67
C TYR A 166 29.63 6.18 -32.91
N ALA A 167 29.98 7.46 -32.78
CA ALA A 167 30.44 8.25 -33.91
C ALA A 167 31.87 7.91 -34.37
N LEU A 168 32.65 7.18 -33.52
CA LEU A 168 34.03 6.77 -33.81
C LEU A 168 34.15 5.32 -34.32
N THR A 169 33.04 4.56 -34.29
CA THR A 169 32.95 3.16 -34.75
C THR A 169 32.13 3.05 -36.03
#